data_9c1be957b40becbe7acc8063bfa544d4
#
_entry.id   9c1be957b40becbe7acc8063bfa544d4
#
_cell.length_a   1.000
_cell.length_b   1.000
_cell.length_c   1.000
_cell.angle_alpha   90.00
_cell.angle_beta   90.00
_cell.angle_gamma   90.00
#
_symmetry.space_group_name_H-M   'P 1'
#
loop_
_entity.id
_entity.type
_entity.pdbx_description
1 polymer ?
#
loop_
_entity_poly.entity_id
_entity_poly.type
_entity_poly.pdbx_seq_one_letter_code
_entity_poly.pdbx_strand_id
1 'polypeptide(L)'
;MFHDYTQGAGLLRYELLPGEPVDEFTLEILRQNTPEGVLLLGRESGEEGDFLLLPVAGLIPLLSEDNSVINKFTKDKLMEEVKTIQASLRDHMIPPDELVLRPEWTWLDPETGKPVLPVLPTPLARDLSLSMDAYELLVAAICEKNRQTAEENTTAKQAGARASAKRRGPAKPWRRVVRDFWENLD
;
A
#
# COMPACT_ATOMS: atom_id res chain seq x y z
N MET A 1 7.76 0.92 15.32
CA MET A 1 7.37 -0.50 15.13
C MET A 1 5.90 -0.52 14.72
N PHE A 2 5.55 -1.18 13.60
CA PHE A 2 4.15 -1.24 13.20
C PHE A 2 3.44 -2.25 14.06
N HIS A 3 2.57 -1.77 14.90
CA HIS A 3 1.60 -2.62 15.57
C HIS A 3 0.40 -2.77 14.66
N ASP A 4 0.21 -4.00 14.16
CA ASP A 4 -0.98 -4.43 13.48
C ASP A 4 -2.21 -4.07 14.32
N TYR A 5 -2.91 -3.09 13.83
CA TYR A 5 -4.27 -2.84 13.79
C TYR A 5 -5.35 -3.72 14.43
N THR A 6 -6.29 -3.09 15.01
CA THR A 6 -7.64 -3.64 15.25
C THR A 6 -8.36 -3.82 13.89
N GLN A 7 -8.43 -5.04 13.43
CA GLN A 7 -9.04 -5.50 12.17
C GLN A 7 -10.53 -5.16 12.00
N GLY A 8 -11.09 -4.32 12.84
CA GLY A 8 -12.51 -3.97 12.82
C GLY A 8 -12.85 -2.55 12.36
N ALA A 9 -11.89 -1.63 12.32
CA ALA A 9 -12.19 -0.21 12.09
C ALA A 9 -11.66 0.37 10.78
N GLY A 10 -10.91 -0.40 9.96
CA GLY A 10 -10.29 0.14 8.75
C GLY A 10 -9.29 1.26 9.05
N LEU A 11 -8.58 1.15 10.17
CA LEU A 11 -7.63 2.13 10.66
C LEU A 11 -6.27 1.46 10.86
N LEU A 12 -5.23 2.01 10.24
CA LEU A 12 -3.85 1.61 10.44
C LEU A 12 -3.21 2.58 11.44
N ARG A 13 -2.47 2.05 12.42
CA ARG A 13 -1.74 2.84 13.42
C ARG A 13 -0.24 2.73 13.19
N TYR A 14 0.42 3.87 13.10
CA TYR A 14 1.88 3.95 13.17
C TYR A 14 2.27 4.48 14.55
N GLU A 15 2.98 3.66 15.33
CA GLU A 15 3.48 4.04 16.64
C GLU A 15 4.72 4.92 16.48
N LEU A 16 4.66 6.12 17.01
CA LEU A 16 5.80 7.02 17.10
C LEU A 16 6.74 6.57 18.23
N LEU A 17 8.03 6.55 17.95
CA LEU A 17 9.00 6.28 18.99
C LEU A 17 9.04 7.44 20.02
N PRO A 18 9.36 7.18 21.28
CA PRO A 18 9.50 8.25 22.28
C PRO A 18 10.49 9.32 21.82
N GLY A 19 9.97 10.55 21.65
CA GLY A 19 10.77 11.68 21.16
C GLY A 19 10.98 11.73 19.65
N GLU A 20 10.30 10.88 18.88
CA GLU A 20 10.29 10.96 17.42
C GLU A 20 9.68 12.29 16.97
N PRO A 21 10.42 13.12 16.22
CA PRO A 21 9.90 14.39 15.75
C PRO A 21 8.88 14.15 14.64
N VAL A 22 7.78 14.89 14.70
CA VAL A 22 6.74 14.91 13.65
C VAL A 22 6.75 16.29 13.02
N ASP A 23 6.71 16.37 11.70
CA ASP A 23 6.53 17.63 10.99
C ASP A 23 5.07 18.07 11.10
N GLU A 24 4.81 18.93 12.09
CA GLU A 24 3.46 19.46 12.33
C GLU A 24 2.95 20.34 11.16
N PHE A 25 3.85 20.92 10.37
CA PHE A 25 3.48 21.70 9.19
C PHE A 25 2.86 20.79 8.11
N THR A 26 3.51 19.67 7.81
CA THR A 26 2.97 18.66 6.88
C THR A 26 1.64 18.10 7.41
N LEU A 27 1.54 17.81 8.71
CA LEU A 27 0.26 17.34 9.28
C LEU A 27 -0.87 18.35 9.08
N GLU A 28 -0.60 19.63 9.29
CA GLU A 28 -1.62 20.66 9.15
C GLU A 28 -2.06 20.85 7.69
N ILE A 29 -1.11 20.78 6.74
CA ILE A 29 -1.44 20.79 5.31
C ILE A 29 -2.35 19.61 4.96
N LEU A 30 -1.99 18.39 5.37
CA LEU A 30 -2.77 17.19 5.10
C LEU A 30 -4.19 17.26 5.71
N ARG A 31 -4.35 17.89 6.87
CA ARG A 31 -5.66 18.09 7.50
C ARG A 31 -6.54 19.09 6.76
N GLN A 32 -5.95 20.15 6.21
CA GLN A 32 -6.68 21.22 5.55
C GLN A 32 -6.92 20.94 4.06
N ASN A 33 -5.96 20.32 3.39
CA ASN A 33 -6.01 20.11 1.95
C ASN A 33 -5.22 18.86 1.57
N THR A 34 -5.81 17.70 1.74
CA THR A 34 -5.20 16.42 1.40
C THR A 34 -5.05 16.27 -0.11
N PRO A 35 -3.82 16.10 -0.64
CA PRO A 35 -3.61 15.81 -2.05
C PRO A 35 -4.32 14.52 -2.48
N GLU A 36 -4.74 14.44 -3.74
CA GLU A 36 -5.33 13.21 -4.30
C GLU A 36 -4.34 12.06 -4.23
N GLY A 37 -4.79 10.87 -3.83
CA GLY A 37 -3.95 9.68 -3.72
C GLY A 37 -3.11 9.60 -2.43
N VAL A 38 -3.32 10.52 -1.50
CA VAL A 38 -2.65 10.52 -0.19
C VAL A 38 -3.63 10.13 0.91
N LEU A 39 -3.19 9.26 1.83
CA LEU A 39 -3.98 8.96 3.03
C LEU A 39 -3.92 10.14 4.01
N LEU A 40 -5.10 10.54 4.46
CA LEU A 40 -5.24 11.54 5.51
C LEU A 40 -4.66 11.00 6.82
N LEU A 41 -3.77 11.76 7.44
CA LEU A 41 -3.20 11.44 8.73
C LEU A 41 -4.03 12.10 9.85
N GLY A 42 -4.33 11.31 10.87
CA GLY A 42 -4.70 11.79 12.19
C GLY A 42 -3.56 11.53 13.16
N ARG A 43 -3.51 12.24 14.27
CA ARG A 43 -2.64 11.96 15.42
C ARG A 43 -3.48 11.66 16.64
N GLU A 44 -3.11 10.63 17.37
CA GLU A 44 -3.69 10.25 18.64
C GLU A 44 -2.57 10.19 19.67
N SER A 45 -2.74 10.86 20.82
CA SER A 45 -1.84 10.79 21.95
C SER A 45 -2.58 10.23 23.15
N GLY A 46 -2.01 9.24 23.80
CA GLY A 46 -2.63 8.56 24.93
C GLY A 46 -1.62 7.95 25.88
N GLU A 47 -2.10 7.23 26.87
CA GLU A 47 -1.25 6.55 27.85
C GLU A 47 -0.38 5.45 27.21
N GLU A 48 -0.83 4.88 26.09
CA GLU A 48 -0.11 3.85 25.33
C GLU A 48 0.98 4.41 24.40
N GLY A 49 1.04 5.74 24.21
CA GLY A 49 1.98 6.42 23.32
C GLY A 49 1.32 7.38 22.36
N ASP A 50 2.12 7.85 21.41
CA ASP A 50 1.68 8.70 20.30
C ASP A 50 1.57 7.86 19.02
N PHE A 51 0.48 8.04 18.28
CA PHE A 51 0.21 7.30 17.04
C PHE A 51 -0.17 8.24 15.92
N LEU A 52 0.26 7.91 14.72
CA LEU A 52 -0.32 8.44 13.49
C LEU A 52 -1.39 7.47 12.98
N LEU A 53 -2.55 7.99 12.66
CA LEU A 53 -3.72 7.21 12.25
C LEU A 53 -3.95 7.35 10.76
N LEU A 54 -4.05 6.22 10.07
CA LEU A 54 -4.26 6.13 8.63
C LEU A 54 -5.60 5.43 8.37
N PRO A 55 -6.65 6.15 7.98
CA PRO A 55 -7.94 5.54 7.67
C PRO A 55 -7.85 4.82 6.32
N VAL A 56 -7.93 3.49 6.37
CA VAL A 56 -7.89 2.62 5.17
C VAL A 56 -9.23 1.95 4.88
N ALA A 57 -10.30 2.38 5.59
CA ALA A 57 -11.64 1.85 5.40
C ALA A 57 -12.11 2.02 3.95
N GLY A 58 -12.60 0.95 3.36
CA GLY A 58 -13.09 0.96 1.97
C GLY A 58 -12.00 0.87 0.90
N LEU A 59 -10.73 1.01 1.24
CA LEU A 59 -9.62 0.85 0.31
C LEU A 59 -9.24 -0.63 0.16
N ILE A 60 -8.73 -1.00 -1.02
CA ILE A 60 -8.31 -2.35 -1.33
C ILE A 60 -6.78 -2.42 -1.24
N PRO A 61 -6.18 -3.24 -0.36
CA PRO A 61 -4.74 -3.40 -0.31
C PRO A 61 -4.19 -3.90 -1.65
N LEU A 62 -3.08 -3.33 -2.13
CA LEU A 62 -2.40 -3.80 -3.35
C LEU A 62 -2.02 -5.29 -3.26
N LEU A 63 -1.74 -5.77 -2.06
CA LEU A 63 -1.45 -7.18 -1.77
C LEU A 63 -2.70 -8.01 -1.42
N SER A 64 -3.89 -7.55 -1.79
CA SER A 64 -5.13 -8.31 -1.58
C SER A 64 -5.16 -9.58 -2.42
N GLU A 65 -5.86 -10.59 -1.92
CA GLU A 65 -6.19 -11.80 -2.68
C GLU A 65 -7.32 -11.54 -3.70
N ASP A 66 -8.06 -10.46 -3.55
CA ASP A 66 -9.08 -10.03 -4.51
C ASP A 66 -8.45 -9.25 -5.67
N ASN A 67 -8.09 -9.99 -6.70
CA ASN A 67 -7.41 -9.47 -7.88
C ASN A 67 -8.36 -8.73 -8.85
N SER A 68 -9.64 -8.60 -8.55
CA SER A 68 -10.64 -8.05 -9.50
C SER A 68 -10.36 -6.60 -9.88
N VAL A 69 -9.85 -5.80 -8.94
CA VAL A 69 -9.44 -4.41 -9.16
C VAL A 69 -8.00 -4.35 -9.68
N ILE A 70 -7.10 -5.15 -9.10
CA ILE A 70 -5.68 -5.16 -9.42
C ILE A 70 -5.43 -5.56 -10.88
N ASN A 71 -6.22 -6.47 -11.43
CA ASN A 71 -6.12 -6.90 -12.83
C ASN A 71 -6.43 -5.80 -13.86
N LYS A 72 -7.04 -4.69 -13.45
CA LYS A 72 -7.28 -3.52 -14.30
C LYS A 72 -6.07 -2.58 -14.38
N PHE A 73 -5.07 -2.79 -13.52
CA PHE A 73 -3.87 -1.97 -13.45
C PHE A 73 -2.67 -2.65 -14.06
N THR A 74 -2.01 -1.94 -14.95
CA THR A 74 -0.65 -2.27 -15.36
C THR A 74 0.33 -1.59 -14.40
N LYS A 75 1.50 -2.21 -14.24
CA LYS A 75 2.61 -1.59 -13.51
C LYS A 75 2.85 -0.13 -13.94
N ASP A 76 2.88 0.11 -15.25
CA ASP A 76 3.20 1.43 -15.81
C ASP A 76 2.18 2.50 -15.38
N LYS A 77 0.88 2.15 -15.42
CA LYS A 77 -0.18 3.05 -14.98
C LYS A 77 -0.09 3.35 -13.48
N LEU A 78 0.19 2.34 -12.65
CA LEU A 78 0.36 2.54 -11.22
C LEU A 78 1.56 3.44 -10.93
N MET A 79 2.69 3.23 -11.61
CA MET A 79 3.88 4.05 -11.45
C MET A 79 3.69 5.49 -11.93
N GLU A 80 2.90 5.71 -12.99
CA GLU A 80 2.52 7.04 -13.45
C GLU A 80 1.70 7.79 -12.39
N GLU A 81 0.72 7.12 -11.80
CA GLU A 81 -0.08 7.71 -10.72
C GLU A 81 0.77 8.02 -9.47
N VAL A 82 1.70 7.15 -9.09
CA VAL A 82 2.63 7.41 -7.97
C VAL A 82 3.49 8.64 -8.24
N LYS A 83 4.01 8.81 -9.44
CA LYS A 83 4.76 10.02 -9.84
C LYS A 83 3.87 11.27 -9.78
N THR A 84 2.62 11.15 -10.18
CA THR A 84 1.62 12.23 -10.09
C THR A 84 1.38 12.63 -8.64
N ILE A 85 1.24 11.66 -7.73
CA ILE A 85 1.12 11.92 -6.29
C ILE A 85 2.36 12.66 -5.78
N GLN A 86 3.57 12.22 -6.13
CA GLN A 86 4.80 12.90 -5.72
C GLN A 86 4.90 14.34 -6.25
N ALA A 87 4.41 14.60 -7.46
CA ALA A 87 4.36 15.96 -8.00
C ALA A 87 3.35 16.81 -7.20
N SER A 88 2.17 16.27 -6.92
CA SER A 88 1.15 16.94 -6.12
C SER A 88 1.63 17.28 -4.72
N LEU A 89 2.41 16.40 -4.07
CA LEU A 89 3.02 16.70 -2.76
C LEU A 89 3.92 17.94 -2.82
N ARG A 90 4.75 18.07 -3.87
CA ARG A 90 5.60 19.26 -4.05
C ARG A 90 4.78 20.54 -4.19
N ASP A 91 3.68 20.49 -4.94
CA ASP A 91 2.77 21.62 -5.12
C ASP A 91 2.10 22.03 -3.79
N HIS A 92 1.97 21.09 -2.85
CA HIS A 92 1.49 21.34 -1.49
C HIS A 92 2.60 21.62 -0.47
N MET A 93 3.85 21.80 -0.92
CA MET A 93 5.03 22.02 -0.08
C MET A 93 5.34 20.85 0.88
N ILE A 94 4.85 19.66 0.57
CA ILE A 94 5.14 18.43 1.31
C ILE A 94 6.35 17.75 0.68
N PRO A 95 7.39 17.39 1.47
CA PRO A 95 8.53 16.65 0.96
C PRO A 95 8.12 15.30 0.34
N PRO A 96 8.46 15.03 -0.94
CA PRO A 96 8.06 13.75 -1.58
C PRO A 96 8.67 12.50 -0.94
N ASP A 97 9.72 12.64 -0.16
CA ASP A 97 10.38 11.56 0.58
C ASP A 97 9.65 11.19 1.89
N GLU A 98 8.62 11.94 2.27
CA GLU A 98 7.66 11.56 3.31
C GLU A 98 6.57 10.61 2.78
N LEU A 99 6.45 10.44 1.45
CA LEU A 99 5.60 9.43 0.85
C LEU A 99 6.21 8.04 1.05
N VAL A 100 5.47 7.16 1.69
CA VAL A 100 5.97 5.81 1.97
C VAL A 100 5.70 4.89 0.79
N LEU A 101 6.75 4.53 0.08
CA LEU A 101 6.73 3.62 -1.06
C LEU A 101 6.94 2.19 -0.57
N ARG A 102 5.85 1.51 -0.21
CA ARG A 102 5.81 0.09 0.16
C ARG A 102 4.57 -0.58 -0.40
N PRO A 103 4.70 -1.72 -1.10
CA PRO A 103 3.54 -2.44 -1.62
C PRO A 103 2.55 -2.86 -0.53
N GLU A 104 3.05 -3.15 0.68
CA GLU A 104 2.24 -3.52 1.84
C GLU A 104 1.36 -2.37 2.34
N TRP A 105 1.76 -1.14 2.02
CA TRP A 105 1.09 0.11 2.42
C TRP A 105 0.59 0.90 1.23
N THR A 106 0.40 0.22 0.14
CA THR A 106 -0.26 0.75 -1.04
C THR A 106 -1.67 0.19 -1.08
N TRP A 107 -2.62 1.06 -1.17
CA TRP A 107 -4.03 0.70 -1.36
C TRP A 107 -4.51 1.22 -2.71
N LEU A 108 -5.62 0.68 -3.16
CA LEU A 108 -6.32 1.12 -4.35
C LEU A 108 -7.71 1.62 -3.94
N ASP A 109 -8.09 2.75 -4.46
CA ASP A 109 -9.46 3.22 -4.37
C ASP A 109 -10.34 2.32 -5.27
N PRO A 110 -11.37 1.67 -4.75
CA PRO A 110 -12.21 0.76 -5.53
C PRO A 110 -13.03 1.44 -6.64
N GLU A 111 -13.31 2.74 -6.50
CA GLU A 111 -14.11 3.50 -7.47
C GLU A 111 -13.25 3.98 -8.65
N THR A 112 -12.12 4.60 -8.34
CA THR A 112 -11.20 5.14 -9.37
C THR A 112 -10.14 4.15 -9.78
N GLY A 113 -9.83 3.20 -8.90
CA GLY A 113 -8.74 2.27 -9.00
C GLY A 113 -7.36 2.92 -8.86
N LYS A 114 -7.26 4.19 -8.52
CA LYS A 114 -5.99 4.88 -8.31
C LYS A 114 -5.30 4.40 -7.03
N PRO A 115 -3.96 4.43 -6.99
CA PRO A 115 -3.23 4.13 -5.77
C PRO A 115 -3.43 5.23 -4.73
N VAL A 116 -3.47 4.80 -3.48
CA VAL A 116 -3.50 5.66 -2.29
C VAL A 116 -2.37 5.23 -1.38
N LEU A 117 -1.50 6.17 -1.01
CA LEU A 117 -0.29 5.92 -0.22
C LEU A 117 -0.24 6.82 1.02
N PRO A 118 0.35 6.35 2.12
CA PRO A 118 0.53 7.17 3.31
C PRO A 118 1.68 8.15 3.12
N VAL A 119 1.50 9.34 3.68
CA VAL A 119 2.58 10.29 3.97
C VAL A 119 2.81 10.24 5.47
N LEU A 120 4.02 9.93 5.90
CA LEU A 120 4.42 9.92 7.30
C LEU A 120 5.42 11.05 7.52
N PRO A 121 5.02 12.14 8.19
CA PRO A 121 5.87 13.31 8.39
C PRO A 121 6.85 13.10 9.53
N THR A 122 7.67 12.05 9.43
CA THR A 122 8.71 11.70 10.40
C THR A 122 9.99 11.32 9.70
N PRO A 123 11.18 11.58 10.26
CA PRO A 123 12.45 11.17 9.67
C PRO A 123 12.56 9.66 9.50
N LEU A 124 11.99 8.86 10.40
CA LEU A 124 12.03 7.40 10.34
C LEU A 124 11.19 6.84 9.19
N ALA A 125 10.17 7.58 8.73
CA ALA A 125 9.39 7.17 7.56
C ALA A 125 10.23 7.07 6.29
N ARG A 126 11.25 7.93 6.16
CA ARG A 126 12.21 7.90 5.03
C ARG A 126 13.00 6.60 5.02
N ASP A 127 13.42 6.13 6.17
CA ASP A 127 14.17 4.87 6.31
C ASP A 127 13.28 3.64 6.04
N LEU A 128 11.98 3.80 6.20
CA LEU A 128 11.00 2.75 5.91
C LEU A 128 10.59 2.69 4.44
N SER A 129 10.74 3.79 3.71
CA SER A 129 10.36 3.87 2.29
C SER A 129 11.41 3.19 1.42
N LEU A 130 10.94 2.48 0.41
CA LEU A 130 11.81 1.96 -0.65
C LEU A 130 12.23 3.09 -1.59
N SER A 131 13.37 2.89 -2.28
CA SER A 131 13.65 3.70 -3.46
C SER A 131 12.58 3.48 -4.53
N MET A 132 12.39 4.46 -5.41
CA MET A 132 11.42 4.34 -6.50
C MET A 132 11.68 3.12 -7.37
N ASP A 133 12.94 2.82 -7.67
CA ASP A 133 13.32 1.66 -8.50
C ASP A 133 13.00 0.33 -7.81
N ALA A 134 13.29 0.21 -6.50
CA ALA A 134 12.97 -0.98 -5.74
C ALA A 134 11.46 -1.19 -5.61
N TYR A 135 10.72 -0.10 -5.37
CA TYR A 135 9.26 -0.14 -5.35
C TYR A 135 8.68 -0.57 -6.71
N GLU A 136 9.18 -0.01 -7.82
CA GLU A 136 8.76 -0.37 -9.17
C GLU A 136 9.01 -1.86 -9.47
N LEU A 137 10.16 -2.39 -9.08
CA LEU A 137 10.47 -3.82 -9.27
C LEU A 137 9.50 -4.73 -8.50
N LEU A 138 9.17 -4.39 -7.25
CA LEU A 138 8.20 -5.15 -6.46
C LEU A 138 6.80 -5.08 -7.05
N VAL A 139 6.34 -3.89 -7.44
CA VAL A 139 5.05 -3.71 -8.09
C VAL A 139 4.97 -4.50 -9.37
N ALA A 140 6.04 -4.51 -10.19
CA ALA A 140 6.10 -5.32 -11.41
C ALA A 140 5.92 -6.82 -11.11
N ALA A 141 6.63 -7.32 -10.10
CA ALA A 141 6.53 -8.73 -9.70
C ALA A 141 5.12 -9.08 -9.19
N ILE A 142 4.47 -8.19 -8.45
CA ILE A 142 3.10 -8.37 -7.95
C ILE A 142 2.10 -8.38 -9.12
N CYS A 143 2.18 -7.42 -10.03
CA CYS A 143 1.30 -7.34 -11.19
C CYS A 143 1.44 -8.58 -12.09
N GLU A 144 2.67 -9.01 -12.37
CA GLU A 144 2.92 -10.20 -13.19
C GLU A 144 2.33 -11.46 -12.55
N LYS A 145 2.52 -11.63 -11.26
CA LYS A 145 1.99 -12.78 -10.54
C LYS A 145 0.47 -12.79 -10.50
N ASN A 146 -0.15 -11.64 -10.30
CA ASN A 146 -1.61 -11.52 -10.33
C ASN A 146 -2.18 -11.86 -11.72
N ARG A 147 -1.47 -11.47 -12.80
CA ARG A 147 -1.83 -11.84 -14.17
C ARG A 147 -1.80 -13.36 -14.38
N GLN A 148 -0.73 -14.03 -13.96
CA GLN A 148 -0.60 -15.48 -14.07
C GLN A 148 -1.70 -16.22 -13.31
N THR A 149 -2.03 -15.79 -12.10
CA THR A 149 -3.12 -16.38 -11.29
C THR A 149 -4.48 -16.18 -11.97
N ALA A 150 -4.72 -15.04 -12.62
CA ALA A 150 -5.97 -14.78 -13.36
C ALA A 150 -6.10 -15.68 -14.60
N GLU A 151 -5.01 -15.89 -15.33
CA GLU A 151 -4.96 -16.78 -16.50
C GLU A 151 -5.19 -18.25 -16.09
N GLU A 152 -4.55 -18.72 -15.01
CA GLU A 152 -4.76 -20.07 -14.46
C GLU A 152 -6.21 -20.30 -14.02
N ASN A 153 -6.81 -19.33 -13.32
CA ASN A 153 -8.20 -19.40 -12.88
C ASN A 153 -9.18 -19.41 -14.06
N THR A 154 -8.87 -18.70 -15.14
CA THR A 154 -9.69 -18.68 -16.36
C THR A 154 -9.60 -20.01 -17.08
N THR A 155 -8.41 -20.59 -17.18
CA THR A 155 -8.16 -21.91 -17.79
C THR A 155 -8.80 -23.02 -16.97
N ALA A 156 -8.70 -22.95 -15.62
CA ALA A 156 -9.34 -23.91 -14.72
C ALA A 156 -10.87 -23.83 -14.78
N LYS A 157 -11.46 -22.64 -14.91
CA LYS A 157 -12.92 -22.49 -15.13
C LYS A 157 -13.38 -23.07 -16.47
N GLN A 158 -12.60 -22.95 -17.53
CA GLN A 158 -12.89 -23.56 -18.83
C GLN A 158 -12.69 -25.08 -18.82
N ALA A 159 -11.72 -25.59 -18.07
CA ALA A 159 -11.51 -27.04 -17.90
C ALA A 159 -12.48 -27.66 -16.89
N GLY A 160 -12.88 -26.93 -15.85
CA GLY A 160 -13.80 -27.40 -14.78
C GLY A 160 -15.26 -27.50 -15.20
N ALA A 161 -15.63 -26.97 -16.38
CA ALA A 161 -16.91 -27.34 -17.04
C ALA A 161 -16.95 -28.83 -17.45
N ARG A 162 -15.83 -29.55 -17.26
CA ARG A 162 -15.70 -30.99 -17.60
C ARG A 162 -15.38 -31.94 -16.43
N ALA A 163 -15.11 -31.46 -15.21
CA ALA A 163 -14.88 -32.37 -14.06
C ALA A 163 -15.11 -31.68 -12.72
N SER A 164 -16.08 -32.13 -11.95
CA SER A 164 -16.26 -31.81 -10.54
C SER A 164 -15.12 -32.39 -9.71
N ALA A 165 -14.16 -31.57 -9.28
CA ALA A 165 -13.07 -31.99 -8.41
C ALA A 165 -12.79 -31.01 -7.28
N LYS A 166 -12.64 -31.62 -6.10
CA LYS A 166 -12.36 -31.12 -4.75
C LYS A 166 -11.50 -29.83 -4.68
N ARG A 167 -12.04 -28.80 -4.04
CA ARG A 167 -11.34 -27.57 -3.67
C ARG A 167 -10.26 -27.82 -2.62
N ARG A 168 -9.01 -27.60 -2.97
CA ARG A 168 -7.96 -27.15 -2.04
C ARG A 168 -7.80 -25.65 -2.26
N GLY A 169 -7.91 -24.85 -1.20
CA GLY A 169 -7.74 -23.39 -1.28
C GLY A 169 -6.33 -23.01 -1.75
N PRO A 170 -6.18 -21.93 -2.53
CA PRO A 170 -4.87 -21.50 -3.02
C PRO A 170 -3.97 -21.04 -1.88
N ALA A 171 -2.72 -21.50 -1.89
CA ALA A 171 -1.69 -21.00 -1.00
C ALA A 171 -1.44 -19.52 -1.31
N LYS A 172 -1.24 -18.68 -0.28
CA LYS A 172 -1.03 -17.22 -0.37
C LYS A 172 0.26 -16.85 -1.13
N PRO A 173 0.24 -16.67 -2.44
CA PRO A 173 1.47 -16.67 -3.25
C PRO A 173 2.28 -15.38 -3.10
N TRP A 174 1.67 -14.21 -2.83
CA TRP A 174 2.35 -12.93 -2.71
C TRP A 174 3.25 -12.81 -1.48
N ARG A 175 2.89 -13.49 -0.35
CA ARG A 175 3.74 -13.53 0.85
C ARG A 175 5.10 -14.14 0.58
N ARG A 176 5.19 -15.05 -0.38
CA ARG A 176 6.45 -15.68 -0.79
C ARG A 176 7.30 -14.71 -1.61
N VAL A 177 6.69 -13.97 -2.55
CA VAL A 177 7.42 -12.99 -3.38
C VAL A 177 8.02 -11.88 -2.54
N VAL A 178 7.23 -11.31 -1.61
CA VAL A 178 7.71 -10.24 -0.72
C VAL A 178 8.80 -10.78 0.20
N ARG A 179 8.62 -11.97 0.80
CA ARG A 179 9.64 -12.60 1.64
C ARG A 179 10.92 -12.90 0.87
N ASP A 180 10.81 -13.56 -0.29
CA ASP A 180 11.98 -13.96 -1.09
C ASP A 180 12.75 -12.71 -1.60
N PHE A 181 12.06 -11.57 -1.81
CA PHE A 181 12.70 -10.29 -2.13
C PHE A 181 13.50 -9.74 -0.94
N TRP A 182 12.91 -9.75 0.27
CA TRP A 182 13.59 -9.24 1.46
C TRP A 182 14.77 -10.12 1.88
N GLU A 183 14.68 -11.43 1.71
CA GLU A 183 15.77 -12.39 2.01
C GLU A 183 16.95 -12.27 1.05
N ASN A 184 16.83 -11.61 -0.11
CA ASN A 184 17.87 -11.42 -1.12
C ASN A 184 18.40 -9.98 -1.22
N LEU A 185 18.03 -9.09 -0.28
CA LEU A 185 18.49 -7.69 -0.23
C LEU A 185 19.72 -7.47 0.67
N ASP A 186 20.28 -8.51 1.32
CA ASP A 186 21.51 -8.46 2.13
C ASP A 186 22.77 -8.62 1.26
#